data_5c42baea00b8ebbf7f06ec5db8442b96
#
_entry.id   5c42baea00b8ebbf7f06ec5db8442b96
#
_cell.length_a   1.000
_cell.length_b   1.000
_cell.length_c   1.000
_cell.angle_alpha   90.00
_cell.angle_beta   90.00
_cell.angle_gamma   90.00
#
_symmetry.space_group_name_H-M   'P 1'
#
loop_
_entity.id
_entity.type
_entity.pdbx_description
1 polymer ?
#
loop_
_entity_poly.entity_id
_entity_poly.type
_entity_poly.pdbx_seq_one_letter_code
_entity_poly.pdbx_strand_id
1 'polypeptide(L)'
;MTALHIANPDDLDRLLPMVMSCHAHHGVSQNEEECRAALEPLLEGVPHGVAYLIGPRRSPVGFLVVSFGWSVARGGIEGRIDTFWIREAIRGRGMGTEVLFGLLPALGQHGVRALHVQIGRDNTRGQKLFGKAGFVADDADARMVRVF
;
A
#
# COMPACT_ATOMS: atom_id res chain seq x y z
N MET A 1 -0.45 -18.99 -5.28
CA MET A 1 -0.23 -17.57 -5.56
C MET A 1 -1.21 -16.71 -4.76
N THR A 2 -0.73 -15.66 -4.15
CA THR A 2 -1.57 -14.78 -3.34
C THR A 2 -2.46 -13.90 -4.22
N ALA A 3 -3.77 -13.94 -4.00
CA ALA A 3 -4.72 -13.14 -4.76
C ALA A 3 -4.70 -11.67 -4.34
N LEU A 4 -4.91 -10.79 -5.32
CA LEU A 4 -5.12 -9.36 -5.11
C LEU A 4 -6.46 -8.96 -5.71
N HIS A 5 -7.26 -8.23 -4.94
CA HIS A 5 -8.55 -7.72 -5.39
C HIS A 5 -8.61 -6.20 -5.17
N ILE A 6 -9.04 -5.47 -6.17
CA ILE A 6 -9.33 -4.04 -5.98
C ILE A 6 -10.51 -3.94 -5.02
N ALA A 7 -10.32 -3.23 -3.93
CA ALA A 7 -11.37 -3.03 -2.93
C ALA A 7 -12.42 -2.04 -3.44
N ASN A 8 -13.67 -2.30 -3.11
CA ASN A 8 -14.80 -1.44 -3.43
C ASN A 8 -15.59 -1.11 -2.14
N PRO A 9 -16.64 -0.28 -2.19
CA PRO A 9 -17.39 0.11 -0.99
C PRO A 9 -17.94 -1.07 -0.16
N ASP A 10 -18.26 -2.18 -0.80
CA ASP A 10 -18.76 -3.36 -0.09
C ASP A 10 -17.68 -4.04 0.78
N ASP A 11 -16.42 -3.71 0.56
CA ASP A 11 -15.30 -4.29 1.29
C ASP A 11 -14.93 -3.50 2.55
N LEU A 12 -15.58 -2.35 2.79
CA LEU A 12 -15.21 -1.45 3.87
C LEU A 12 -15.17 -2.13 5.24
N ASP A 13 -16.18 -2.93 5.56
CA ASP A 13 -16.27 -3.59 6.87
C ASP A 13 -15.15 -4.62 7.11
N ARG A 14 -14.59 -5.17 6.04
CA ARG A 14 -13.45 -6.09 6.13
C ARG A 14 -12.11 -5.34 6.14
N LEU A 15 -12.03 -4.24 5.42
CA LEU A 15 -10.82 -3.44 5.32
C LEU A 15 -10.55 -2.61 6.58
N LEU A 16 -11.59 -1.99 7.14
CA LEU A 16 -11.47 -1.06 8.26
C LEU A 16 -10.73 -1.64 9.47
N PRO A 17 -11.03 -2.86 9.96
CA PRO A 17 -10.30 -3.40 11.10
C PRO A 17 -8.81 -3.61 10.81
N MET A 18 -8.45 -3.99 9.60
CA MET A 18 -7.05 -4.17 9.21
C MET A 18 -6.30 -2.83 9.16
N VAL A 19 -6.94 -1.79 8.64
CA VAL A 19 -6.35 -0.45 8.61
C VAL A 19 -6.15 0.08 10.03
N MET A 20 -7.14 -0.12 10.90
CA MET A 20 -7.03 0.27 12.31
C MET A 20 -5.88 -0.46 13.01
N SER A 21 -5.71 -1.76 12.77
CA SER A 21 -4.60 -2.54 13.33
C SER A 21 -3.24 -2.03 12.80
N CYS A 22 -3.17 -1.72 11.51
CA CYS A 22 -1.97 -1.18 10.89
C CYS A 22 -1.60 0.18 11.49
N HIS A 23 -2.57 1.07 11.63
CA HIS A 23 -2.37 2.39 12.22
C HIS A 23 -1.90 2.30 13.67
N ALA A 24 -2.52 1.42 14.46
CA ALA A 24 -2.10 1.20 15.84
C ALA A 24 -0.63 0.73 15.92
N HIS A 25 -0.24 -0.17 15.03
CA HIS A 25 1.14 -0.66 14.97
C HIS A 25 2.14 0.46 14.62
N HIS A 26 1.75 1.38 13.75
CA HIS A 26 2.61 2.48 13.32
C HIS A 26 2.45 3.77 14.13
N GLY A 27 1.68 3.73 15.21
CA GLY A 27 1.47 4.89 16.08
C GLY A 27 0.64 6.01 15.44
N VAL A 28 -0.18 5.69 14.46
CA VAL A 28 -1.09 6.66 13.84
C VAL A 28 -2.33 6.80 14.71
N SER A 29 -2.60 8.02 15.16
CA SER A 29 -3.77 8.34 16.00
C SER A 29 -4.95 8.69 15.10
N GLN A 30 -5.86 7.74 14.95
CA GLN A 30 -7.06 7.90 14.15
C GLN A 30 -8.16 7.00 14.72
N ASN A 31 -9.31 7.56 15.04
CA ASN A 31 -10.44 6.75 15.53
C ASN A 31 -11.16 6.05 14.36
N GLU A 32 -12.10 5.16 14.68
CA GLU A 32 -12.82 4.39 13.69
C GLU A 32 -13.60 5.27 12.71
N GLU A 33 -14.26 6.31 13.20
CA GLU A 33 -15.05 7.23 12.39
C GLU A 33 -14.17 8.00 11.40
N GLU A 34 -13.03 8.49 11.86
CA GLU A 34 -12.05 9.18 11.02
C GLU A 34 -11.46 8.25 9.97
N CYS A 35 -11.15 7.02 10.34
CA CYS A 35 -10.63 6.02 9.42
C CYS A 35 -11.66 5.65 8.35
N ARG A 36 -12.92 5.45 8.76
CA ARG A 36 -14.03 5.18 7.85
C ARG A 36 -14.20 6.32 6.85
N ALA A 37 -14.21 7.56 7.33
CA ALA A 37 -14.35 8.74 6.49
C ALA A 37 -13.20 8.89 5.48
N ALA A 38 -12.00 8.44 5.84
CA ALA A 38 -10.85 8.47 4.95
C ALA A 38 -10.91 7.35 3.89
N LEU A 39 -11.45 6.19 4.25
CA LEU A 39 -11.53 5.04 3.34
C LEU A 39 -12.69 5.12 2.34
N GLU A 40 -13.83 5.65 2.72
CA GLU A 40 -15.01 5.68 1.86
C GLU A 40 -14.75 6.30 0.49
N PRO A 41 -14.18 7.52 0.37
CA PRO A 41 -13.90 8.09 -0.94
C PRO A 41 -12.91 7.27 -1.75
N LEU A 42 -11.90 6.68 -1.09
CA LEU A 42 -10.92 5.83 -1.75
C LEU A 42 -11.59 4.61 -2.39
N LEU A 43 -12.52 3.98 -1.68
CA LEU A 43 -13.23 2.80 -2.16
C LEU A 43 -14.28 3.13 -3.23
N GLU A 44 -14.83 4.33 -3.22
CA GLU A 44 -15.75 4.80 -4.26
C GLU A 44 -15.05 5.11 -5.59
N GLY A 45 -13.73 5.24 -5.57
CA GLY A 45 -12.93 5.43 -6.77
C GLY A 45 -12.53 6.87 -7.00
N VAL A 46 -11.51 7.33 -6.27
CA VAL A 46 -10.85 8.60 -6.54
C VAL A 46 -9.64 8.36 -7.45
N PRO A 47 -9.25 9.34 -8.27
CA PRO A 47 -8.08 9.18 -9.14
C PRO A 47 -6.75 9.19 -8.39
N HIS A 48 -6.76 9.54 -7.11
CA HIS A 48 -5.55 9.73 -6.30
C HIS A 48 -5.01 8.44 -5.70
N GLY A 49 -5.77 7.36 -5.71
CA GLY A 49 -5.31 6.13 -5.10
C GLY A 49 -6.23 4.94 -5.32
N VAL A 50 -5.74 3.79 -4.91
CA VAL A 50 -6.47 2.52 -4.99
C VAL A 50 -6.10 1.67 -3.78
N ALA A 51 -7.09 0.96 -3.24
CA ALA A 51 -6.86 -0.03 -2.19
C ALA A 51 -7.05 -1.42 -2.78
N TYR A 52 -6.18 -2.33 -2.34
CA TYR A 52 -6.27 -3.75 -2.70
C TYR A 52 -6.48 -4.58 -1.44
N LEU A 53 -7.30 -5.60 -1.55
CA LEU A 53 -7.38 -6.67 -0.56
C LEU A 53 -6.40 -7.77 -0.93
N ILE A 54 -5.69 -8.30 0.04
CA ILE A 54 -4.74 -9.39 -0.14
C ILE A 54 -5.38 -10.69 0.36
N GLY A 55 -5.37 -11.73 -0.47
CA GLY A 55 -5.96 -13.01 -0.16
C GLY A 55 -7.43 -13.10 -0.60
N PRO A 56 -8.21 -14.03 -0.03
CA PRO A 56 -9.61 -14.18 -0.40
C PRO A 56 -10.42 -12.94 -0.07
N ARG A 57 -11.25 -12.49 -1.01
CA ARG A 57 -12.04 -11.26 -0.83
C ARG A 57 -12.92 -11.29 0.43
N ARG A 58 -13.52 -12.44 0.72
CA ARG A 58 -14.41 -12.58 1.89
C ARG A 58 -13.67 -12.70 3.21
N SER A 59 -12.40 -13.07 3.16
CA SER A 59 -11.57 -13.27 4.33
C SER A 59 -10.16 -12.79 4.03
N PRO A 60 -9.98 -11.48 3.79
CA PRO A 60 -8.67 -10.96 3.41
C PRO A 60 -7.67 -11.09 4.56
N VAL A 61 -6.43 -11.32 4.18
CA VAL A 61 -5.32 -11.51 5.12
C VAL A 61 -4.45 -10.27 5.23
N GLY A 62 -4.70 -9.28 4.38
CA GLY A 62 -3.97 -8.02 4.39
C GLY A 62 -4.57 -7.05 3.39
N PHE A 63 -3.93 -5.90 3.27
CA PHE A 63 -4.32 -4.88 2.33
C PHE A 63 -3.11 -4.06 1.88
N LEU A 64 -3.31 -3.33 0.80
CA LEU A 64 -2.30 -2.47 0.20
C LEU A 64 -2.99 -1.23 -0.35
N VAL A 65 -2.44 -0.06 -0.08
CA VAL A 65 -2.91 1.19 -0.66
C VAL A 65 -1.80 1.81 -1.49
N VAL A 66 -2.12 2.14 -2.73
CA VAL A 66 -1.20 2.85 -3.64
C VAL A 66 -1.81 4.21 -3.96
N SER A 67 -1.05 5.26 -3.80
CA SER A 67 -1.45 6.61 -4.21
C SER A 67 -0.71 7.00 -5.48
N PHE A 68 -1.30 7.90 -6.28
CA PHE A 68 -0.78 8.28 -7.58
C PHE A 68 -0.58 9.79 -7.70
N GLY A 69 0.44 10.16 -8.46
CA GLY A 69 0.72 11.52 -8.85
C GLY A 69 1.30 11.55 -10.26
N TRP A 70 1.65 12.72 -10.73
CA TRP A 70 2.25 12.89 -12.03
C TRP A 70 3.69 13.38 -11.90
N SER A 71 4.59 12.76 -12.66
CA SER A 71 5.99 13.15 -12.71
C SER A 71 6.31 13.70 -14.11
N VAL A 72 6.65 14.97 -14.16
CA VAL A 72 7.12 15.59 -15.42
C VAL A 72 8.45 14.97 -15.84
N ALA A 73 9.35 14.77 -14.89
CA ALA A 73 10.68 14.21 -15.18
C ALA A 73 10.61 12.80 -15.76
N ARG A 74 9.66 11.98 -15.32
CA ARG A 74 9.49 10.60 -15.81
C ARG A 74 8.46 10.51 -16.93
N GLY A 75 7.75 11.59 -17.21
CA GLY A 75 6.78 11.65 -18.29
C GLY A 75 5.51 10.84 -18.08
N GLY A 76 5.05 10.70 -16.82
CA GLY A 76 3.86 9.92 -16.56
C GLY A 76 3.50 9.77 -15.10
N ILE A 77 2.69 8.78 -14.82
CA ILE A 77 2.18 8.51 -13.47
C ILE A 77 3.30 7.95 -12.60
N GLU A 78 3.43 8.48 -11.41
CA GLU A 78 4.20 7.87 -10.33
C GLU A 78 3.25 7.38 -9.25
N GLY A 79 3.52 6.21 -8.71
CA GLY A 79 2.80 5.67 -7.58
C GLY A 79 3.64 5.68 -6.31
N ARG A 80 2.96 5.58 -5.18
CA ARG A 80 3.57 5.38 -3.88
C ARG A 80 2.79 4.33 -3.13
N ILE A 81 3.48 3.34 -2.58
CA ILE A 81 2.87 2.42 -1.62
C ILE A 81 2.68 3.21 -0.32
N ASP A 82 1.44 3.60 -0.08
CA ASP A 82 1.08 4.35 1.12
C ASP A 82 1.05 3.45 2.34
N THR A 83 0.44 2.28 2.20
CA THR A 83 0.32 1.30 3.27
C THR A 83 0.38 -0.10 2.70
N PHE A 84 1.11 -0.98 3.38
CA PHE A 84 1.19 -2.39 3.03
C PHE A 84 1.16 -3.19 4.35
N TRP A 85 0.11 -3.96 4.54
CA TRP A 85 -0.13 -4.68 5.78
C TRP A 85 -0.57 -6.10 5.52
N ILE A 86 0.06 -7.05 6.20
CA ILE A 86 -0.35 -8.45 6.24
C ILE A 86 -0.56 -8.80 7.70
N ARG A 87 -1.62 -9.51 8.03
CA ARG A 87 -1.93 -9.94 9.39
C ARG A 87 -0.71 -10.65 9.99
N GLU A 88 -0.38 -10.30 11.22
CA GLU A 88 0.84 -10.76 11.88
C GLU A 88 0.96 -12.28 11.90
N ALA A 89 -0.16 -12.98 12.17
CA ALA A 89 -0.20 -14.44 12.27
C ALA A 89 0.25 -15.18 11.01
N ILE A 90 0.23 -14.52 9.86
CA ILE A 90 0.55 -15.15 8.56
C ILE A 90 1.74 -14.51 7.85
N ARG A 91 2.49 -13.66 8.54
CA ARG A 91 3.73 -13.09 8.00
C ARG A 91 4.84 -14.14 7.95
N GLY A 92 5.84 -13.88 7.12
CA GLY A 92 7.01 -14.74 7.00
C GLY A 92 6.81 -15.95 6.11
N ARG A 93 5.74 -15.98 5.31
CA ARG A 93 5.42 -17.08 4.38
C ARG A 93 5.63 -16.73 2.91
N GLY A 94 6.37 -15.65 2.63
CA GLY A 94 6.62 -15.21 1.25
C GLY A 94 5.45 -14.48 0.59
N MET A 95 4.39 -14.21 1.32
CA MET A 95 3.19 -13.57 0.78
C MET A 95 3.44 -12.14 0.29
N GLY A 96 4.25 -11.37 1.02
CA GLY A 96 4.61 -10.01 0.61
C GLY A 96 5.33 -9.98 -0.73
N THR A 97 6.23 -10.92 -0.95
CA THR A 97 6.94 -11.08 -2.23
C THR A 97 5.97 -11.41 -3.36
N GLU A 98 5.06 -12.36 -3.13
CA GLU A 98 4.04 -12.72 -4.13
C GLU A 98 3.15 -11.54 -4.50
N VAL A 99 2.73 -10.76 -3.50
CA VAL A 99 1.92 -9.55 -3.73
C VAL A 99 2.64 -8.57 -4.63
N LEU A 100 3.89 -8.25 -4.33
CA LEU A 100 4.68 -7.31 -5.13
C LEU A 100 4.91 -7.83 -6.55
N PHE A 101 5.25 -9.10 -6.72
CA PHE A 101 5.45 -9.67 -8.04
C PHE A 101 4.16 -9.73 -8.88
N GLY A 102 3.00 -9.77 -8.23
CA GLY A 102 1.72 -9.65 -8.94
C GLY A 102 1.34 -8.21 -9.27
N LEU A 103 1.61 -7.29 -8.35
CA LEU A 103 1.23 -5.88 -8.47
C LEU A 103 2.08 -5.11 -9.48
N LEU A 104 3.41 -5.28 -9.42
CA LEU A 104 4.34 -4.44 -10.20
C LEU A 104 4.12 -4.52 -11.71
N PRO A 105 3.96 -5.71 -12.32
CA PRO A 105 3.68 -5.77 -13.75
C PRO A 105 2.35 -5.10 -14.12
N ALA A 106 1.32 -5.26 -13.27
CA ALA A 106 0.01 -4.66 -13.51
C ALA A 106 0.09 -3.13 -13.51
N LEU A 107 0.79 -2.54 -12.55
CA LEU A 107 0.98 -1.10 -12.49
C LEU A 107 1.77 -0.58 -13.71
N GLY A 108 2.83 -1.27 -14.08
CA GLY A 108 3.63 -0.90 -15.26
C GLY A 108 2.81 -0.93 -16.55
N GLN A 109 1.95 -1.93 -16.72
CA GLN A 109 1.06 -2.04 -17.88
C GLN A 109 0.02 -0.91 -17.93
N HIS A 110 -0.36 -0.35 -16.79
CA HIS A 110 -1.28 0.78 -16.71
C HIS A 110 -0.59 2.14 -16.75
N GLY A 111 0.68 2.18 -17.12
CA GLY A 111 1.42 3.42 -17.36
C GLY A 111 2.12 4.01 -16.15
N VAL A 112 2.20 3.29 -15.04
CA VAL A 112 2.99 3.73 -13.90
C VAL A 112 4.48 3.65 -14.25
N ARG A 113 5.18 4.78 -14.16
CA ARG A 113 6.59 4.90 -14.54
C ARG A 113 7.53 4.60 -13.40
N ALA A 114 7.12 4.86 -12.18
CA ALA A 114 7.90 4.57 -10.97
C ALA A 114 6.98 4.33 -9.80
N LEU A 115 7.41 3.50 -8.88
CA LEU A 115 6.71 3.23 -7.64
C LEU A 115 7.67 3.48 -6.48
N HIS A 116 7.23 4.28 -5.52
CA HIS A 116 8.01 4.65 -4.34
C HIS A 116 7.45 3.98 -3.11
N VAL A 117 8.30 3.71 -2.14
CA VAL A 117 7.90 3.25 -0.82
C VAL A 117 8.82 3.87 0.22
N GLN A 118 8.27 4.23 1.36
CA GLN A 118 9.06 4.66 2.51
C GLN A 118 9.20 3.51 3.50
N ILE A 119 10.43 3.22 3.87
CA ILE A 119 10.76 2.13 4.79
C ILE A 119 11.68 2.70 5.86
N GLY A 120 11.37 2.41 7.13
CA GLY A 120 12.25 2.81 8.23
C GLY A 120 13.66 2.28 8.02
N ARG A 121 14.66 3.07 8.37
CA ARG A 121 16.07 2.70 8.17
C ARG A 121 16.46 1.46 8.97
N ASP A 122 15.76 1.19 10.05
CA ASP A 122 15.97 0.01 10.92
C ASP A 122 15.07 -1.17 10.53
N ASN A 123 14.17 -1.00 9.57
CA ASN A 123 13.31 -2.08 9.08
C ASN A 123 14.03 -2.91 8.01
N THR A 124 14.90 -3.80 8.46
CA THR A 124 15.72 -4.63 7.56
C THR A 124 14.88 -5.64 6.77
N ARG A 125 13.80 -6.16 7.36
CA ARG A 125 12.89 -7.08 6.65
C ARG A 125 12.20 -6.39 5.47
N GLY A 126 11.69 -5.18 5.69
CA GLY A 126 11.08 -4.39 4.63
C GLY A 126 12.07 -4.07 3.51
N GLN A 127 13.26 -3.65 3.87
CA GLN A 127 14.32 -3.34 2.90
C GLN A 127 14.66 -4.55 2.04
N LYS A 128 14.75 -5.75 2.62
CA LYS A 128 14.99 -6.99 1.89
C LYS A 128 13.84 -7.32 0.94
N LEU A 129 12.61 -7.20 1.43
CA LEU A 129 11.42 -7.47 0.64
C LEU A 129 11.37 -6.61 -0.62
N PHE A 130 11.49 -5.29 -0.45
CA PHE A 130 11.41 -4.37 -1.56
C PHE A 130 12.64 -4.44 -2.46
N GLY A 131 13.82 -4.69 -1.90
CA GLY A 131 15.03 -4.92 -2.67
C GLY A 131 14.91 -6.11 -3.61
N LYS A 132 14.31 -7.21 -3.18
CA LYS A 132 14.03 -8.37 -4.03
C LYS A 132 13.08 -8.05 -5.16
N ALA A 133 12.17 -7.11 -4.95
CA ALA A 133 11.21 -6.67 -5.97
C ALA A 133 11.80 -5.63 -6.93
N GLY A 134 13.06 -5.28 -6.79
CA GLY A 134 13.75 -4.34 -7.67
C GLY A 134 13.76 -2.90 -7.22
N PHE A 135 13.31 -2.62 -6.00
CA PHE A 135 13.40 -1.27 -5.44
C PHE A 135 14.86 -0.98 -5.04
N VAL A 136 15.29 0.22 -5.32
CA VAL A 136 16.64 0.69 -5.00
C VAL A 136 16.54 1.85 -4.02
N ALA A 137 17.34 1.84 -2.97
CA ALA A 137 17.36 2.92 -2.00
C ALA A 137 17.79 4.23 -2.66
N ASP A 138 17.03 5.29 -2.40
CA ASP A 138 17.32 6.64 -2.89
C ASP A 138 17.14 7.60 -1.72
N ASP A 139 18.26 7.95 -1.08
CA ASP A 139 18.27 8.82 0.09
C ASP A 139 19.08 10.11 -0.16
N ALA A 140 19.22 10.50 -1.43
CA ALA A 140 19.90 11.72 -1.82
C ALA A 140 19.19 12.99 -1.30
N ASP A 141 17.86 12.92 -1.15
CA ASP A 141 17.04 14.06 -0.77
C ASP A 141 16.42 13.88 0.62
N ALA A 142 16.23 14.99 1.32
CA ALA A 142 15.49 15.00 2.58
C ALA A 142 13.98 15.10 2.30
N ARG A 143 13.20 14.37 3.06
CA ARG A 143 11.74 14.50 3.03
C ARG A 143 11.30 15.53 4.05
N MET A 144 10.47 16.47 3.63
CA MET A 144 9.88 17.48 4.50
C MET A 144 8.38 17.42 4.38
N VAL A 145 7.66 17.60 5.49
CA VAL A 145 6.20 17.51 5.54
C VAL A 145 5.64 18.75 6.24
N ARG A 146 4.62 19.32 5.64
CA ARG A 146 3.77 20.31 6.30
C ARG A 146 2.34 19.78 6.31
N VAL A 147 1.78 19.65 7.49
CA VAL A 147 0.40 19.16 7.67
C VAL A 147 -0.54 20.37 7.74
N PHE A 148 -1.70 20.25 7.08
CA PHE A 148 -2.74 21.26 7.10
C PHE A 148 -3.89 20.89 8.01
#